data_de584d134c26b71dcf3017438ccbfbba
#
_entry.id   de584d134c26b71dcf3017438ccbfbba
#
_cell.length_a   1.000
_cell.length_b   1.000
_cell.length_c   1.000
_cell.angle_alpha   90.00
_cell.angle_beta   90.00
_cell.angle_gamma   90.00
#
_symmetry.space_group_name_H-M   'P 1'
#
loop_
_entity.id
_entity.type
_entity.pdbx_description
1 polymer ?
#
loop_
_entity_poly.entity_id
_entity_poly.type
_entity_poly.pdbx_seq_one_letter_code
_entity_poly.pdbx_strand_id
1 'polypeptide(L)'
;MLATTDVTSLPEDGYLLDVREDDEWAAGHAPSATHIPMSVFVARKEEIGTPEGPVYVICRAGSRSAQVATYLNQNGVEAVNVTGGMQAWAAAGKPVVTDAGDAGTVI
;
A
#
# COMPACT_ATOMS: atom_id res chain seq x y z
N MET A 1 -18.88 5.31 -2.10
CA MET A 1 -18.40 4.39 -1.04
C MET A 1 -17.02 3.86 -1.41
N LEU A 2 -16.09 3.82 -0.48
CA LEU A 2 -14.75 3.30 -0.71
C LEU A 2 -14.76 1.77 -0.69
N ALA A 3 -14.22 1.16 -1.75
CA ALA A 3 -14.01 -0.29 -1.77
C ALA A 3 -12.87 -0.67 -0.83
N THR A 4 -13.02 -1.78 -0.13
CA THR A 4 -12.03 -2.28 0.82
C THR A 4 -11.80 -3.77 0.59
N THR A 5 -10.60 -4.23 0.96
CA THR A 5 -10.26 -5.65 1.02
C THR A 5 -9.36 -5.89 2.22
N ASP A 6 -9.13 -7.15 2.57
CA ASP A 6 -8.15 -7.49 3.60
C ASP A 6 -6.91 -8.13 2.98
N VAL A 7 -5.86 -8.31 3.80
CA VAL A 7 -4.57 -8.82 3.31
C VAL A 7 -4.64 -10.25 2.79
N THR A 8 -5.61 -11.04 3.24
CA THR A 8 -5.75 -12.44 2.80
C THR A 8 -6.47 -12.56 1.46
N SER A 9 -7.17 -11.50 1.04
CA SER A 9 -7.94 -11.46 -0.21
C SER A 9 -7.23 -10.72 -1.34
N LEU A 10 -6.01 -10.23 -1.10
CA LEU A 10 -5.22 -9.52 -2.13
C LEU A 10 -4.80 -10.48 -3.24
N PRO A 11 -4.97 -10.11 -4.53
CA PRO A 11 -4.41 -10.89 -5.61
C PRO A 11 -2.88 -10.78 -5.60
N GLU A 12 -2.18 -11.89 -5.89
CA GLU A 12 -0.72 -11.93 -5.87
C GLU A 12 -0.08 -10.98 -6.88
N ASP A 13 -0.73 -10.79 -8.02
CA ASP A 13 -0.25 -9.91 -9.10
C ASP A 13 -0.88 -8.52 -9.06
N GLY A 14 -1.63 -8.20 -8.01
CA GLY A 14 -2.25 -6.89 -7.85
C GLY A 14 -1.22 -5.79 -7.63
N TYR A 15 -1.56 -4.58 -8.08
CA TYR A 15 -0.73 -3.40 -7.84
C TYR A 15 -0.89 -2.95 -6.40
N LEU A 16 0.14 -3.13 -5.59
CA LEU A 16 0.14 -2.76 -4.18
C LEU A 16 0.91 -1.45 -3.99
N LEU A 17 0.23 -0.42 -3.51
CA LEU A 17 0.78 0.90 -3.28
C LEU A 17 0.90 1.15 -1.77
N ASP A 18 2.13 1.25 -1.27
CA ASP A 18 2.41 1.56 0.12
C ASP A 18 2.61 3.07 0.28
N VAL A 19 1.76 3.70 1.09
CA VAL A 19 1.75 5.15 1.29
C VAL A 19 2.31 5.58 2.64
N ARG A 20 3.02 4.66 3.33
CA ARG A 20 3.69 4.99 4.59
C ARG A 20 4.89 5.90 4.33
N GLU A 21 5.40 6.51 5.38
CA GLU A 21 6.56 7.39 5.26
C GLU A 21 7.86 6.59 5.11
N ASP A 22 8.96 7.27 4.78
CA ASP A 22 10.22 6.63 4.41
C ASP A 22 10.82 5.76 5.52
N ASP A 23 10.68 6.15 6.79
CA ASP A 23 11.19 5.38 7.92
C ASP A 23 10.41 4.08 8.12
N GLU A 24 9.10 4.12 7.92
CA GLU A 24 8.26 2.92 7.99
C GLU A 24 8.60 1.93 6.86
N TRP A 25 8.77 2.45 5.65
CA TRP A 25 9.17 1.64 4.49
C TRP A 25 10.55 1.01 4.70
N ALA A 26 11.51 1.79 5.16
CA ALA A 26 12.88 1.31 5.37
C ALA A 26 12.96 0.20 6.43
N ALA A 27 12.11 0.26 7.45
CA ALA A 27 12.07 -0.78 8.49
C ALA A 27 11.55 -2.11 7.94
N GLY A 28 10.65 -2.08 6.97
CA GLY A 28 10.14 -3.29 6.32
C GLY A 28 8.88 -3.02 5.52
N HIS A 29 8.76 -3.71 4.39
CA HIS A 29 7.64 -3.54 3.46
C HIS A 29 7.34 -4.85 2.73
N ALA A 30 6.19 -4.91 2.07
CA ALA A 30 5.85 -6.04 1.22
C ALA A 30 6.78 -6.07 0.00
N PRO A 31 7.30 -7.24 -0.40
CA PRO A 31 8.32 -7.32 -1.47
C PRO A 31 7.87 -6.75 -2.81
N SER A 32 6.59 -6.85 -3.12
CA SER A 32 6.05 -6.42 -4.41
C SER A 32 5.49 -4.99 -4.42
N ALA A 33 5.52 -4.28 -3.28
CA ALA A 33 4.88 -2.98 -3.17
C ALA A 33 5.67 -1.89 -3.88
N THR A 34 4.94 -0.93 -4.43
CA THR A 34 5.49 0.35 -4.90
C THR A 34 5.31 1.35 -3.77
N HIS A 35 6.32 2.18 -3.52
CA HIS A 35 6.30 3.14 -2.42
C HIS A 35 6.14 4.58 -2.91
N ILE A 36 5.08 5.24 -2.48
CA ILE A 36 4.89 6.68 -2.63
C ILE A 36 4.35 7.20 -1.30
N PRO A 37 5.16 7.88 -0.48
CA PRO A 37 4.69 8.37 0.83
C PRO A 37 3.52 9.33 0.69
N MET A 38 2.55 9.23 1.59
CA MET A 38 1.37 10.11 1.58
C MET A 38 1.76 11.59 1.60
N SER A 39 2.83 11.96 2.31
CA SER A 39 3.28 13.35 2.44
C SER A 39 3.68 13.99 1.11
N VAL A 40 4.06 13.19 0.11
CA VAL A 40 4.47 13.67 -1.22
C VAL A 40 3.61 13.06 -2.33
N PHE A 41 2.49 12.44 -1.98
CA PHE A 41 1.72 11.63 -2.93
C PHE A 41 1.22 12.46 -4.12
N VAL A 42 0.66 13.63 -3.89
CA VAL A 42 0.09 14.46 -4.97
C VAL A 42 1.18 14.86 -5.96
N ALA A 43 2.39 15.16 -5.49
CA ALA A 43 3.52 15.52 -6.35
C ALA A 43 4.06 14.34 -7.16
N ARG A 44 3.88 13.11 -6.66
CA ARG A 44 4.47 11.91 -7.26
C ARG A 44 3.44 10.93 -7.82
N LYS A 45 2.18 11.31 -7.91
CA LYS A 45 1.08 10.40 -8.30
C LYS A 45 1.25 9.81 -9.71
N GLU A 46 1.97 10.48 -10.61
CA GLU A 46 2.22 9.97 -11.95
C GLU A 46 3.07 8.69 -11.95
N GLU A 47 3.80 8.42 -10.87
CA GLU A 47 4.60 7.19 -10.73
C GLU A 47 3.73 5.93 -10.72
N ILE A 48 2.43 6.05 -10.40
CA ILE A 48 1.50 4.92 -10.48
C ILE A 48 1.34 4.44 -11.92
N GLY A 49 1.39 5.36 -12.88
CA GLY A 49 1.16 5.02 -14.29
C GLY A 49 -0.29 4.68 -14.56
N THR A 50 -0.51 3.70 -15.43
CA THR A 50 -1.83 3.23 -15.83
C THR A 50 -1.97 1.72 -15.58
N PRO A 51 -2.19 1.30 -14.32
CA PRO A 51 -2.34 -0.12 -13.99
C PRO A 51 -3.53 -0.73 -14.71
N GLU A 52 -3.45 -2.01 -15.08
CA GLU A 52 -4.54 -2.70 -15.76
C GLU A 52 -5.72 -3.03 -14.86
N GLY A 53 -5.50 -3.05 -13.56
CA GLY A 53 -6.54 -3.35 -12.57
C GLY A 53 -6.54 -2.33 -11.44
N PRO A 54 -7.23 -2.64 -10.34
CA PRO A 54 -7.29 -1.73 -9.21
C PRO A 54 -5.92 -1.50 -8.58
N VAL A 55 -5.74 -0.31 -7.98
CA VAL A 55 -4.61 0.00 -7.11
C VAL A 55 -5.02 -0.36 -5.69
N TYR A 56 -4.31 -1.29 -5.07
CA TYR A 56 -4.54 -1.67 -3.67
C TYR A 56 -3.64 -0.82 -2.79
N VAL A 57 -4.24 0.05 -1.97
CA VAL A 57 -3.50 1.03 -1.19
C VAL A 57 -3.37 0.56 0.25
N ILE A 58 -2.14 0.50 0.74
CA ILE A 58 -1.83 0.00 2.08
C ILE A 58 -1.03 1.02 2.88
N CYS A 59 -1.31 1.11 4.17
CA CYS A 59 -0.51 1.87 5.12
C CYS A 59 -0.26 1.01 6.36
N ARG A 60 -0.02 1.61 7.52
CA ARG A 60 0.25 0.83 8.73
C ARG A 60 -1.00 0.10 9.23
N ALA A 61 -2.12 0.83 9.37
CA ALA A 61 -3.34 0.30 9.97
C ALA A 61 -4.61 0.51 9.13
N GLY A 62 -4.55 1.26 8.04
CA GLY A 62 -5.66 1.43 7.10
C GLY A 62 -6.22 2.84 6.96
N SER A 63 -5.83 3.82 7.78
CA SER A 63 -6.44 5.17 7.74
C SER A 63 -5.85 6.07 6.66
N ARG A 64 -4.52 6.15 6.55
CA ARG A 64 -3.85 6.94 5.51
C ARG A 64 -4.16 6.38 4.13
N SER A 65 -4.14 5.07 3.99
CA SER A 65 -4.44 4.39 2.72
C SER A 65 -5.90 4.64 2.30
N ALA A 66 -6.83 4.71 3.24
CA ALA A 66 -8.23 5.05 2.92
C ALA A 66 -8.33 6.46 2.32
N GLN A 67 -7.59 7.42 2.85
CA GLN A 67 -7.57 8.78 2.32
C GLN A 67 -6.98 8.84 0.92
N VAL A 68 -5.86 8.14 0.67
CA VAL A 68 -5.24 8.10 -0.65
C VAL A 68 -6.14 7.38 -1.65
N ALA A 69 -6.74 6.25 -1.27
CA ALA A 69 -7.64 5.51 -2.15
C ALA A 69 -8.86 6.36 -2.54
N THR A 70 -9.41 7.11 -1.59
CA THR A 70 -10.52 8.03 -1.87
C THR A 70 -10.10 9.09 -2.89
N TYR A 71 -8.92 9.69 -2.69
CA TYR A 71 -8.37 10.69 -3.62
C TYR A 71 -8.20 10.10 -5.03
N LEU A 72 -7.64 8.89 -5.14
CA LEU A 72 -7.46 8.22 -6.43
C LEU A 72 -8.79 7.98 -7.13
N ASN A 73 -9.79 7.49 -6.42
CA ASN A 73 -11.11 7.26 -6.98
C ASN A 73 -11.75 8.56 -7.50
N GLN A 74 -11.57 9.67 -6.78
CA GLN A 74 -12.06 10.97 -7.20
C GLN A 74 -11.34 11.49 -8.45
N ASN A 75 -10.17 10.97 -8.75
CA ASN A 75 -9.35 11.34 -9.90
C ASN A 75 -9.36 10.28 -11.01
N GLY A 76 -10.32 9.38 -11.01
CA GLY A 76 -10.54 8.43 -12.10
C GLY A 76 -9.68 7.17 -12.04
N VAL A 77 -9.00 6.93 -10.94
CA VAL A 77 -8.19 5.72 -10.74
C VAL A 77 -8.95 4.78 -9.79
N GLU A 78 -9.19 3.55 -10.22
CA GLU A 78 -9.84 2.55 -9.38
C GLU A 78 -8.89 2.17 -8.24
N ALA A 79 -9.28 2.43 -7.01
CA ALA A 79 -8.45 2.15 -5.84
C ALA A 79 -9.26 1.45 -4.75
N VAL A 80 -8.60 0.54 -4.05
CA VAL A 80 -9.19 -0.29 -2.99
C VAL A 80 -8.32 -0.12 -1.75
N ASN A 81 -8.93 0.16 -0.59
CA ASN A 81 -8.20 0.25 0.66
C ASN A 81 -7.96 -1.14 1.25
N VAL A 82 -6.72 -1.41 1.67
CA VAL A 82 -6.38 -2.65 2.38
C VAL A 82 -6.58 -2.42 3.87
N THR A 83 -7.67 -2.97 4.41
CA THR A 83 -7.99 -2.83 5.84
C THR A 83 -6.97 -3.56 6.71
N GLY A 84 -6.66 -2.98 7.87
CA GLY A 84 -5.67 -3.53 8.78
C GLY A 84 -4.22 -3.26 8.38
N GLY A 85 -3.97 -2.90 7.12
CA GLY A 85 -2.67 -2.46 6.64
C GLY A 85 -1.52 -3.44 6.87
N MET A 86 -0.33 -2.89 7.00
CA MET A 86 0.89 -3.70 7.23
C MET A 86 0.88 -4.42 8.58
N GLN A 87 0.13 -3.92 9.56
CA GLN A 87 -0.05 -4.66 10.82
C GLN A 87 -0.74 -5.99 10.58
N ALA A 88 -1.83 -6.00 9.81
CA ALA A 88 -2.54 -7.23 9.45
C ALA A 88 -1.70 -8.11 8.52
N TRP A 89 -0.94 -7.50 7.61
CA TRP A 89 -0.03 -8.21 6.71
C TRP A 89 0.97 -9.06 7.49
N ALA A 90 1.66 -8.44 8.46
CA ALA A 90 2.64 -9.12 9.30
C ALA A 90 1.97 -10.18 10.19
N ALA A 91 0.80 -9.89 10.75
CA ALA A 91 0.05 -10.82 11.60
C ALA A 91 -0.40 -12.06 10.83
N ALA A 92 -0.63 -11.94 9.51
CA ALA A 92 -0.98 -13.05 8.64
C ALA A 92 0.25 -13.88 8.22
N GLY A 93 1.45 -13.51 8.67
CA GLY A 93 2.68 -14.23 8.34
C GLY A 93 3.20 -13.97 6.94
N LYS A 94 2.72 -12.93 6.28
CA LYS A 94 3.19 -12.57 4.94
C LYS A 94 4.59 -11.94 5.00
N PRO A 95 5.39 -12.06 3.93
CA PRO A 95 6.78 -11.59 3.97
C PRO A 95 6.89 -10.08 4.12
N VAL A 96 7.77 -9.65 5.02
CA VAL A 96 8.14 -8.25 5.24
C VAL A 96 9.66 -8.18 5.07
N VAL A 97 10.12 -7.38 4.14
CA VAL A 97 11.53 -7.30 3.76
C VAL A 97 12.03 -5.87 3.80
N THR A 98 13.36 -5.71 3.92
CA THR A 98 14.02 -4.41 3.73
C THR A 98 14.47 -4.29 2.27
N ASP A 99 14.93 -3.09 1.88
CA ASP A 99 15.46 -2.87 0.52
C ASP A 99 16.70 -3.72 0.24
N ALA A 100 17.44 -4.12 1.28
CA ALA A 100 18.58 -5.02 1.14
C ALA A 100 18.18 -6.50 0.97
N GLY A 101 16.90 -6.82 1.08
CA GLY A 101 16.39 -8.17 0.96
C GLY A 101 16.37 -8.96 2.26
N ASP A 102 16.74 -8.34 3.37
CA ASP A 102 16.70 -8.98 4.69
C ASP A 102 15.29 -8.96 5.27
N ALA A 103 15.06 -9.75 6.32
CA ALA A 103 13.80 -9.73 7.04
C ALA A 103 13.58 -8.34 7.65
N GLY A 104 12.39 -7.79 7.44
CA GLY A 104 12.00 -6.48 7.97
C GLY A 104 10.97 -6.60 9.08
N THR A 105 10.63 -5.43 9.64
CA THR A 105 9.60 -5.32 10.68
C THR A 105 8.63 -4.20 10.31
N VAL A 106 7.42 -4.27 10.85
CA VAL A 106 6.41 -3.19 10.72
C VAL A 106 6.49 -2.35 11.98
N ILE A 107 6.92 -1.09 11.83
CA ILE A 107 7.00 -0.16 12.95
C ILE A 107 5.76 0.72 13.06
#